data_3dee8bf57cb9857bd5996d84eef76ec3
#
_entry.id   3dee8bf57cb9857bd5996d84eef76ec3
#
_cell.length_a   1.000
_cell.length_b   1.000
_cell.length_c   1.000
_cell.angle_alpha   90.00
_cell.angle_beta   90.00
_cell.angle_gamma   90.00
#
_symmetry.space_group_name_H-M   'P 1'
#
loop_
_entity.id
_entity.type
_entity.pdbx_description
1 polymer ?
#
loop_
_entity_poly.entity_id
_entity_poly.type
_entity_poly.pdbx_seq_one_letter_code
_entity_poly.pdbx_strand_id
1 'polypeptide(L)'
;MRAQFLFLENSMKIGIPAETRAGETRVAATPETVKKLVSANHQVIVQSGAGVAASITDEAFAAAGATLGSAADALSADLVLKVRAPSESERAQMKSGSVLVGMLNPFDADNIGAMASSGLTSFALEAAPRITRAQSLDVLSSQANIAGYKAVLMAANAYQRFMPMLMTAAGTVKAARV
;
A
#
# COMPACT_ATOMS: atom_id res chain seq x y z
N MET A 1 13.12 -11.18 42.94
CA MET A 1 11.84 -10.70 42.38
C MET A 1 12.10 -10.23 40.94
N ARG A 2 11.77 -11.05 39.94
CA ARG A 2 11.83 -10.66 38.53
C ARG A 2 10.55 -9.86 38.24
N ALA A 3 10.71 -8.58 37.92
CA ALA A 3 9.62 -7.78 37.39
C ALA A 3 9.21 -8.42 36.03
N GLN A 4 8.11 -9.13 36.01
CA GLN A 4 7.40 -9.51 34.79
C GLN A 4 6.88 -8.20 34.19
N PHE A 5 7.58 -7.70 33.19
CA PHE A 5 6.99 -6.73 32.28
C PHE A 5 5.81 -7.43 31.60
N LEU A 6 4.62 -7.14 32.06
CA LEU A 6 3.41 -7.39 31.32
C LEU A 6 3.50 -6.53 30.04
N PHE A 7 4.03 -7.13 28.96
CA PHE A 7 3.67 -6.69 27.64
C PHE A 7 2.17 -6.92 27.53
N LEU A 8 1.39 -5.89 27.70
CA LEU A 8 0.02 -5.87 27.26
C LEU A 8 0.05 -6.24 25.78
N GLU A 9 -0.33 -7.49 25.49
CA GLU A 9 -0.52 -7.99 24.13
C GLU A 9 -1.73 -7.25 23.54
N ASN A 10 -1.51 -6.04 23.05
CA ASN A 10 -2.51 -5.31 22.28
C ASN A 10 -2.58 -5.95 20.89
N SER A 11 -3.24 -7.10 20.81
CA SER A 11 -3.67 -7.66 19.54
C SER A 11 -4.63 -6.65 18.90
N MET A 12 -4.29 -6.12 17.73
CA MET A 12 -5.17 -5.24 16.95
C MET A 12 -5.75 -6.00 15.78
N LYS A 13 -6.96 -5.61 15.39
CA LYS A 13 -7.57 -6.01 14.14
C LYS A 13 -7.13 -5.07 13.04
N ILE A 14 -6.42 -5.59 12.04
CA ILE A 14 -5.88 -4.83 10.91
C ILE A 14 -6.66 -5.21 9.66
N GLY A 15 -7.25 -4.21 9.01
CA GLY A 15 -8.05 -4.40 7.81
C GLY A 15 -7.31 -3.93 6.55
N ILE A 16 -7.38 -4.72 5.51
CA ILE A 16 -6.81 -4.43 4.19
C ILE A 16 -7.94 -4.55 3.16
N PRO A 17 -8.70 -3.47 2.91
CA PRO A 17 -9.74 -3.46 1.89
C PRO A 17 -9.14 -3.42 0.48
N ALA A 18 -9.94 -3.76 -0.52
CA ALA A 18 -9.61 -3.50 -1.92
C ALA A 18 -9.60 -2.00 -2.19
N GLU A 19 -8.77 -1.56 -3.13
CA GLU A 19 -8.80 -0.18 -3.61
C GLU A 19 -9.94 0.01 -4.61
N THR A 20 -10.69 1.10 -4.44
CA THR A 20 -11.87 1.39 -5.24
C THR A 20 -11.65 2.51 -6.25
N ARG A 21 -10.53 3.23 -6.16
CA ARG A 21 -10.20 4.32 -7.08
C ARG A 21 -9.89 3.79 -8.48
N ALA A 22 -10.50 4.37 -9.49
CA ALA A 22 -10.27 3.98 -10.88
C ALA A 22 -8.77 4.02 -11.25
N GLY A 23 -8.26 2.93 -11.83
CA GLY A 23 -6.86 2.77 -12.22
C GLY A 23 -5.90 2.41 -11.08
N GLU A 24 -6.35 2.33 -9.83
CA GLU A 24 -5.52 1.81 -8.73
C GLU A 24 -5.56 0.27 -8.74
N THR A 25 -4.40 -0.34 -8.94
CA THR A 25 -4.26 -1.80 -9.00
C THR A 25 -3.49 -2.38 -7.82
N ARG A 26 -2.93 -1.51 -6.97
CA ARG A 26 -2.15 -1.95 -5.81
C ARG A 26 -3.06 -2.38 -4.67
N VAL A 27 -2.50 -3.14 -3.74
CA VAL A 27 -3.09 -3.47 -2.44
C VAL A 27 -2.14 -3.02 -1.34
N ALA A 28 -2.67 -2.63 -0.19
CA ALA A 28 -1.89 -1.97 0.86
C ALA A 28 -0.89 -2.88 1.58
N ALA A 29 -1.02 -4.20 1.46
CA ALA A 29 -0.07 -5.15 2.03
C ALA A 29 0.15 -6.34 1.10
N THR A 30 1.34 -6.92 1.19
CA THR A 30 1.69 -8.19 0.52
C THR A 30 1.52 -9.36 1.50
N PRO A 31 1.46 -10.62 1.02
CA PRO A 31 1.45 -11.79 1.90
C PRO A 31 2.62 -11.82 2.89
N GLU A 32 3.80 -11.35 2.48
CA GLU A 32 4.96 -11.23 3.37
C GLU A 32 4.72 -10.23 4.50
N THR A 33 4.11 -9.08 4.19
CA THR A 33 3.73 -8.09 5.20
C THR A 33 2.67 -8.64 6.14
N VAL A 34 1.65 -9.33 5.62
CA VAL A 34 0.62 -10.00 6.42
C VAL A 34 1.25 -11.00 7.38
N LYS A 35 2.16 -11.85 6.90
CA LYS A 35 2.87 -12.81 7.76
C LYS A 35 3.62 -12.13 8.91
N LYS A 36 4.25 -10.98 8.68
CA LYS A 36 4.93 -10.19 9.73
C LYS A 36 3.93 -9.67 10.76
N LEU A 37 2.78 -9.13 10.32
CA LEU A 37 1.74 -8.62 11.21
C LEU A 37 1.11 -9.74 12.06
N VAL A 38 0.81 -10.88 11.45
CA VAL A 38 0.29 -12.06 12.16
C VAL A 38 1.32 -12.59 13.17
N SER A 39 2.61 -12.63 12.80
CA SER A 39 3.69 -13.03 13.72
C SER A 39 3.88 -12.05 14.89
N ALA A 40 3.45 -10.81 14.73
CA ALA A 40 3.38 -9.81 15.80
C ALA A 40 2.08 -9.88 16.62
N ASN A 41 1.35 -10.98 16.52
CA ASN A 41 0.11 -11.26 17.26
C ASN A 41 -1.08 -10.36 16.88
N HIS A 42 -1.12 -9.81 15.66
CA HIS A 42 -2.27 -9.07 15.15
C HIS A 42 -3.21 -9.97 14.33
N GLN A 43 -4.49 -9.64 14.33
CA GLN A 43 -5.49 -10.26 13.45
C GLN A 43 -5.55 -9.46 12.15
N VAL A 44 -5.26 -10.10 11.02
CA VAL A 44 -5.28 -9.44 9.71
C VAL A 44 -6.47 -9.92 8.91
N ILE A 45 -7.32 -8.98 8.47
CA ILE A 45 -8.45 -9.24 7.58
C ILE A 45 -8.14 -8.60 6.24
N VAL A 46 -8.14 -9.40 5.19
CA VAL A 46 -8.01 -8.96 3.81
C VAL A 46 -9.36 -9.12 3.12
N GLN A 47 -9.81 -8.07 2.45
CA GLN A 47 -11.02 -8.19 1.63
C GLN A 47 -10.77 -9.18 0.50
N SER A 48 -11.70 -10.13 0.31
CA SER A 48 -11.60 -11.10 -0.80
C SER A 48 -11.47 -10.37 -2.14
N GLY A 49 -10.52 -10.80 -2.94
CA GLY A 49 -10.20 -10.19 -4.23
C GLY A 49 -9.33 -8.93 -4.18
N ALA A 50 -8.97 -8.41 -3.00
CA ALA A 50 -8.21 -7.16 -2.87
C ALA A 50 -6.85 -7.17 -3.59
N GLY A 51 -6.21 -8.33 -3.70
CA GLY A 51 -4.91 -8.51 -4.34
C GLY A 51 -4.94 -8.83 -5.83
N VAL A 52 -6.10 -9.15 -6.39
CA VAL A 52 -6.21 -9.70 -7.77
C VAL A 52 -5.59 -8.77 -8.81
N ALA A 53 -5.88 -7.47 -8.73
CA ALA A 53 -5.31 -6.48 -9.66
C ALA A 53 -3.78 -6.29 -9.49
N ALA A 54 -3.23 -6.71 -8.35
CA ALA A 54 -1.79 -6.72 -8.05
C ALA A 54 -1.16 -8.10 -8.32
N SER A 55 -1.88 -9.04 -8.96
CA SER A 55 -1.45 -10.43 -9.21
C SER A 55 -1.17 -11.23 -7.93
N ILE A 56 -1.90 -10.93 -6.85
CA ILE A 56 -1.84 -11.63 -5.57
C ILE A 56 -3.19 -12.30 -5.33
N THR A 57 -3.18 -13.62 -5.12
CA THR A 57 -4.41 -14.39 -4.91
C THR A 57 -4.86 -14.39 -3.46
N ASP A 58 -6.13 -14.67 -3.23
CA ASP A 58 -6.70 -14.80 -1.89
C ASP A 58 -6.05 -15.95 -1.10
N GLU A 59 -5.70 -17.05 -1.78
CA GLU A 59 -5.00 -18.20 -1.19
C GLU A 59 -3.63 -17.80 -0.64
N ALA A 60 -2.92 -16.89 -1.34
CA ALA A 60 -1.61 -16.40 -0.89
C ALA A 60 -1.74 -15.59 0.42
N PHE A 61 -2.79 -14.79 0.56
CA PHE A 61 -3.08 -14.08 1.81
C PHE A 61 -3.51 -15.02 2.92
N ALA A 62 -4.36 -16.00 2.64
CA ALA A 62 -4.78 -17.02 3.61
C ALA A 62 -3.58 -17.85 4.10
N ALA A 63 -2.69 -18.27 3.20
CA ALA A 63 -1.45 -19.00 3.54
C ALA A 63 -0.50 -18.16 4.41
N ALA A 64 -0.55 -16.82 4.31
CA ALA A 64 0.20 -15.90 5.17
C ALA A 64 -0.46 -15.69 6.55
N GLY A 65 -1.63 -16.25 6.79
CA GLY A 65 -2.36 -16.18 8.05
C GLY A 65 -3.43 -15.10 8.11
N ALA A 66 -3.81 -14.48 6.99
CA ALA A 66 -4.94 -13.56 6.94
C ALA A 66 -6.27 -14.30 6.97
N THR A 67 -7.28 -13.66 7.55
CA THR A 67 -8.67 -14.03 7.36
C THR A 67 -9.22 -13.29 6.16
N LEU A 68 -9.84 -13.99 5.22
CA LEU A 68 -10.56 -13.37 4.12
C LEU A 68 -11.94 -12.91 4.58
N GLY A 69 -12.35 -11.72 4.17
CA GLY A 69 -13.62 -11.13 4.60
C GLY A 69 -14.24 -10.23 3.54
N SER A 70 -15.33 -9.58 3.91
CA SER A 70 -15.98 -8.56 3.10
C SER A 70 -15.25 -7.20 3.20
N ALA A 71 -15.63 -6.24 2.36
CA ALA A 71 -15.17 -4.85 2.48
C ALA A 71 -15.50 -4.27 3.86
N ALA A 72 -16.70 -4.54 4.37
CA ALA A 72 -17.15 -4.06 5.68
C ALA A 72 -16.30 -4.65 6.83
N ASP A 73 -15.92 -5.92 6.75
CA ASP A 73 -15.07 -6.55 7.76
C ASP A 73 -13.68 -5.89 7.81
N ALA A 74 -13.09 -5.61 6.64
CA ALA A 74 -11.79 -4.96 6.55
C ALA A 74 -11.84 -3.48 6.97
N LEU A 75 -12.86 -2.74 6.53
CA LEU A 75 -13.01 -1.30 6.85
C LEU A 75 -13.39 -1.07 8.32
N SER A 76 -14.07 -2.01 8.98
CA SER A 76 -14.44 -1.90 10.40
C SER A 76 -13.34 -2.34 11.38
N ALA A 77 -12.12 -2.55 10.92
CA ALA A 77 -10.97 -2.90 11.76
C ALA A 77 -10.49 -1.74 12.64
N ASP A 78 -9.64 -2.03 13.64
CA ASP A 78 -9.07 -1.00 14.52
C ASP A 78 -8.00 -0.16 13.80
N LEU A 79 -7.26 -0.79 12.88
CA LEU A 79 -6.30 -0.18 11.98
C LEU A 79 -6.64 -0.59 10.54
N VAL A 80 -6.83 0.38 9.66
CA VAL A 80 -7.08 0.15 8.23
C VAL A 80 -5.88 0.61 7.42
N LEU A 81 -5.37 -0.28 6.59
CA LEU A 81 -4.30 0.00 5.64
C LEU A 81 -4.89 0.19 4.24
N LYS A 82 -4.65 1.36 3.64
CA LYS A 82 -5.07 1.67 2.27
C LYS A 82 -3.92 2.26 1.46
N VAL A 83 -3.98 2.07 0.16
CA VAL A 83 -3.07 2.76 -0.78
C VAL A 83 -3.53 4.20 -0.98
N ARG A 84 -4.83 4.44 -1.14
CA ARG A 84 -5.43 5.76 -1.37
C ARG A 84 -6.38 6.15 -0.26
N ALA A 85 -6.64 7.45 -0.16
CA ALA A 85 -7.65 7.97 0.75
C ALA A 85 -9.01 7.29 0.50
N PRO A 86 -9.76 6.94 1.57
CA PRO A 86 -11.04 6.27 1.44
C PRO A 86 -12.09 7.20 0.83
N SER A 87 -12.98 6.63 0.03
CA SER A 87 -14.20 7.30 -0.43
C SER A 87 -15.17 7.58 0.72
N GLU A 88 -16.21 8.37 0.47
CA GLU A 88 -17.25 8.64 1.47
C GLU A 88 -17.94 7.34 1.91
N SER A 89 -18.27 6.46 0.97
CA SER A 89 -18.90 5.17 1.28
C SER A 89 -18.00 4.22 2.08
N GLU A 90 -16.69 4.28 1.89
CA GLU A 90 -15.72 3.53 2.68
C GLU A 90 -15.59 4.13 4.08
N ARG A 91 -15.50 5.47 4.20
CA ARG A 91 -15.44 6.14 5.52
C ARG A 91 -16.68 5.84 6.38
N ALA A 92 -17.85 5.78 5.77
CA ALA A 92 -19.09 5.44 6.49
C ALA A 92 -19.07 4.03 7.12
N GLN A 93 -18.22 3.13 6.64
CA GLN A 93 -18.04 1.79 7.18
C GLN A 93 -16.90 1.69 8.22
N MET A 94 -16.09 2.74 8.34
CA MET A 94 -15.00 2.77 9.31
C MET A 94 -15.51 3.15 10.71
N LYS A 95 -14.90 2.58 11.74
CA LYS A 95 -15.25 2.93 13.11
C LYS A 95 -14.66 4.28 13.50
N SER A 96 -15.46 5.10 14.20
CA SER A 96 -14.89 6.27 14.90
C SER A 96 -13.83 5.81 15.90
N GLY A 97 -12.71 6.52 15.95
CA GLY A 97 -11.55 6.16 16.77
C GLY A 97 -10.59 5.16 16.11
N SER A 98 -10.93 4.59 14.95
CA SER A 98 -10.00 3.73 14.22
C SER A 98 -8.83 4.51 13.60
N VAL A 99 -7.75 3.79 13.33
CA VAL A 99 -6.54 4.34 12.69
C VAL A 99 -6.57 4.03 11.20
N LEU A 100 -6.25 5.01 10.38
CA LEU A 100 -6.09 4.88 8.93
C LEU A 100 -4.65 5.22 8.54
N VAL A 101 -3.99 4.34 7.80
CA VAL A 101 -2.65 4.56 7.27
C VAL A 101 -2.64 4.37 5.75
N GLY A 102 -2.09 5.34 5.03
CA GLY A 102 -2.02 5.28 3.56
C GLY A 102 -1.46 6.55 2.94
N MET A 103 -1.53 6.65 1.63
CA MET A 103 -1.30 7.89 0.88
C MET A 103 -2.63 8.65 0.79
N LEU A 104 -2.83 9.59 1.71
CA LEU A 104 -4.12 10.20 2.00
C LEU A 104 -4.32 11.58 1.40
N ASN A 105 -3.33 12.09 0.64
CA ASN A 105 -3.33 13.43 0.06
C ASN A 105 -3.54 14.54 1.12
N PRO A 106 -2.57 14.79 2.00
CA PRO A 106 -2.70 15.74 3.10
C PRO A 106 -2.85 17.20 2.66
N PHE A 107 -2.78 17.48 1.36
CA PHE A 107 -2.99 18.81 0.79
C PHE A 107 -4.45 19.08 0.38
N ASP A 108 -5.31 18.09 0.43
CA ASP A 108 -6.74 18.18 0.17
C ASP A 108 -7.47 18.44 1.50
N ALA A 109 -7.76 19.71 1.76
CA ALA A 109 -8.36 20.15 3.02
C ALA A 109 -9.76 19.55 3.25
N ASP A 110 -10.55 19.38 2.18
CA ASP A 110 -11.91 18.82 2.27
C ASP A 110 -11.86 17.34 2.67
N ASN A 111 -10.96 16.58 2.06
CA ASN A 111 -10.75 15.18 2.41
C ASN A 111 -10.22 15.01 3.84
N ILE A 112 -9.28 15.86 4.27
CA ILE A 112 -8.78 15.86 5.65
C ILE A 112 -9.91 16.18 6.63
N GLY A 113 -10.70 17.22 6.34
CA GLY A 113 -11.87 17.59 7.15
C GLY A 113 -12.89 16.47 7.26
N ALA A 114 -13.16 15.75 6.15
CA ALA A 114 -14.07 14.62 6.13
C ALA A 114 -13.56 13.43 6.96
N MET A 115 -12.25 13.11 6.89
CA MET A 115 -11.65 12.07 7.74
C MET A 115 -11.69 12.46 9.23
N ALA A 116 -11.38 13.70 9.56
CA ALA A 116 -11.47 14.21 10.93
C ALA A 116 -12.90 14.15 11.47
N SER A 117 -13.89 14.57 10.66
CA SER A 117 -15.31 14.53 11.04
C SER A 117 -15.82 13.11 11.26
N SER A 118 -15.22 12.11 10.60
CA SER A 118 -15.50 10.69 10.82
C SER A 118 -14.83 10.14 12.10
N GLY A 119 -14.07 10.96 12.82
CA GLY A 119 -13.37 10.56 14.04
C GLY A 119 -12.17 9.64 13.81
N LEU A 120 -11.57 9.67 12.61
CA LEU A 120 -10.43 8.83 12.28
C LEU A 120 -9.10 9.46 12.74
N THR A 121 -8.18 8.62 13.21
CA THR A 121 -6.77 9.00 13.38
C THR A 121 -6.01 8.60 12.14
N SER A 122 -5.59 9.59 11.32
CA SER A 122 -5.06 9.34 9.98
C SER A 122 -3.57 9.65 9.87
N PHE A 123 -2.81 8.74 9.29
CA PHE A 123 -1.39 8.88 8.99
C PHE A 123 -1.17 8.87 7.48
N ALA A 124 -0.87 10.05 6.91
CA ALA A 124 -0.52 10.20 5.51
C ALA A 124 0.98 9.91 5.31
N LEU A 125 1.31 8.79 4.68
CA LEU A 125 2.71 8.35 4.50
C LEU A 125 3.52 9.32 3.64
N GLU A 126 2.88 10.02 2.70
CA GLU A 126 3.53 11.04 1.87
C GLU A 126 3.89 12.32 2.64
N ALA A 127 3.36 12.50 3.84
CA ALA A 127 3.72 13.61 4.74
C ALA A 127 4.91 13.26 5.64
N ALA A 128 5.43 12.04 5.59
CA ALA A 128 6.60 11.64 6.37
C ALA A 128 7.80 12.55 6.03
N PRO A 129 8.52 13.07 7.03
CA PRO A 129 9.64 13.98 6.80
C PRO A 129 10.80 13.26 6.08
N ARG A 130 11.43 13.92 5.11
CA ARG A 130 12.57 13.37 4.35
C ARG A 130 13.87 13.53 5.12
N ILE A 131 14.01 12.81 6.20
CA ILE A 131 15.20 12.75 7.05
C ILE A 131 15.73 11.32 7.13
N THR A 132 17.00 11.15 7.47
CA THR A 132 17.68 9.83 7.52
C THR A 132 16.90 8.81 8.37
N ARG A 133 16.35 9.23 9.51
CA ARG A 133 15.60 8.34 10.41
C ARG A 133 14.26 7.88 9.82
N ALA A 134 13.70 8.59 8.85
CA ALA A 134 12.40 8.29 8.24
C ALA A 134 12.53 7.63 6.85
N GLN A 135 13.74 7.31 6.38
CA GLN A 135 13.94 6.71 5.05
C GLN A 135 13.14 5.42 4.84
N SER A 136 12.95 4.62 5.89
CA SER A 136 12.14 3.40 5.82
C SER A 136 10.64 3.66 5.60
N LEU A 137 10.19 4.89 5.84
CA LEU A 137 8.80 5.34 5.64
C LEU A 137 8.63 6.14 4.35
N ASP A 138 9.69 6.36 3.56
CA ASP A 138 9.65 7.15 2.32
C ASP A 138 8.98 6.36 1.18
N VAL A 139 7.67 6.37 1.20
CA VAL A 139 6.84 5.74 0.16
C VAL A 139 6.94 6.46 -1.18
N LEU A 140 7.24 7.77 -1.19
CA LEU A 140 7.32 8.54 -2.44
C LEU A 140 8.54 8.13 -3.25
N SER A 141 9.70 7.97 -2.62
CA SER A 141 10.91 7.49 -3.29
C SER A 141 10.75 6.05 -3.78
N SER A 142 10.17 5.17 -2.98
CA SER A 142 9.90 3.79 -3.38
C SER A 142 8.97 3.71 -4.59
N GLN A 143 7.89 4.49 -4.61
CA GLN A 143 6.94 4.51 -5.72
C GLN A 143 7.52 5.19 -6.96
N ALA A 144 8.32 6.25 -6.80
CA ALA A 144 9.00 6.91 -7.92
C ALA A 144 10.00 5.98 -8.60
N ASN A 145 10.72 5.16 -7.85
CA ASN A 145 11.63 4.15 -8.40
C ASN A 145 10.90 3.12 -9.28
N ILE A 146 9.78 2.59 -8.79
CA ILE A 146 8.94 1.63 -9.54
C ILE A 146 8.33 2.30 -10.78
N ALA A 147 7.87 3.55 -10.65
CA ALA A 147 7.33 4.33 -11.77
C ALA A 147 8.38 4.56 -12.86
N GLY A 148 9.62 4.92 -12.47
CA GLY A 148 10.74 5.09 -13.39
C GLY A 148 11.10 3.80 -14.13
N TYR A 149 11.18 2.69 -13.42
CA TYR A 149 11.38 1.36 -14.01
C TYR A 149 10.30 1.05 -15.07
N LYS A 150 9.03 1.22 -14.72
CA LYS A 150 7.91 0.97 -15.62
C LYS A 150 7.92 1.91 -16.83
N ALA A 151 8.25 3.18 -16.62
CA ALA A 151 8.34 4.17 -17.69
C ALA A 151 9.39 3.78 -18.75
N VAL A 152 10.55 3.29 -18.32
CA VAL A 152 11.59 2.80 -19.26
C VAL A 152 11.09 1.61 -20.07
N LEU A 153 10.42 0.65 -19.45
CA LEU A 153 9.86 -0.50 -20.17
C LEU A 153 8.79 -0.08 -21.18
N MET A 154 7.93 0.85 -20.81
CA MET A 154 6.90 1.38 -21.72
C MET A 154 7.53 2.15 -22.88
N ALA A 155 8.52 2.97 -22.60
CA ALA A 155 9.25 3.71 -23.62
C ALA A 155 9.99 2.76 -24.60
N ALA A 156 10.63 1.71 -24.08
CA ALA A 156 11.29 0.70 -24.89
C ALA A 156 10.31 -0.03 -25.80
N ASN A 157 9.14 -0.39 -25.27
CA ASN A 157 8.09 -1.06 -26.04
C ASN A 157 7.49 -0.15 -27.14
N ALA A 158 7.32 1.14 -26.86
CA ALA A 158 6.76 2.11 -27.82
C ALA A 158 7.77 2.57 -28.87
N TYR A 159 9.06 2.56 -28.56
CA TYR A 159 10.10 3.10 -29.43
C TYR A 159 10.35 2.29 -30.70
N GLN A 160 10.03 1.00 -30.70
CA GLN A 160 10.16 0.07 -31.85
C GLN A 160 11.55 0.03 -32.53
N ARG A 161 12.60 0.49 -31.83
CA ARG A 161 13.99 0.44 -32.25
C ARG A 161 14.86 0.00 -31.08
N PHE A 162 16.14 -0.27 -31.38
CA PHE A 162 17.12 -0.55 -30.33
C PHE A 162 17.36 0.67 -29.45
N MET A 163 17.25 0.54 -28.14
CA MET A 163 17.58 1.61 -27.20
C MET A 163 19.08 1.72 -26.95
N PRO A 164 19.84 0.63 -26.69
CA PRO A 164 21.28 0.69 -26.51
C PRO A 164 22.01 0.89 -27.87
N MET A 165 23.26 1.28 -27.80
CA MET A 165 24.15 1.19 -28.95
C MET A 165 24.44 -0.30 -29.22
N LEU A 166 24.32 -0.72 -30.48
CA LEU A 166 24.63 -2.06 -30.91
C LEU A 166 25.73 -2.01 -31.98
N MET A 167 26.80 -2.73 -31.73
CA MET A 167 27.86 -2.95 -32.72
C MET A 167 27.85 -4.38 -33.18
N THR A 168 27.74 -4.57 -34.50
CA THR A 168 27.78 -5.90 -35.16
C THR A 168 28.78 -5.89 -36.27
N ALA A 169 29.13 -7.05 -36.83
CA ALA A 169 29.97 -7.15 -38.03
C ALA A 169 29.36 -6.42 -39.26
N ALA A 170 28.02 -6.23 -39.25
CA ALA A 170 27.29 -5.53 -40.32
C ALA A 170 27.20 -4.02 -40.12
N GLY A 171 27.72 -3.49 -39.01
CA GLY A 171 27.71 -2.05 -38.72
C GLY A 171 27.25 -1.70 -37.30
N THR A 172 27.10 -0.41 -37.05
CA THR A 172 26.75 0.15 -35.73
C THR A 172 25.37 0.80 -35.78
N VAL A 173 24.49 0.40 -34.86
CA VAL A 173 23.23 1.08 -34.56
C VAL A 173 23.48 2.07 -33.42
N LYS A 174 23.15 3.34 -33.64
CA LYS A 174 23.30 4.39 -32.62
C LYS A 174 22.29 4.20 -31.51
N ALA A 175 22.70 4.51 -30.26
CA ALA A 175 21.78 4.52 -29.11
C ALA A 175 20.61 5.50 -29.30
N ALA A 176 19.49 5.19 -28.71
CA ALA A 176 18.38 6.13 -28.57
C ALA A 176 18.82 7.35 -27.75
N ARG A 177 18.29 8.52 -28.08
CA ARG A 177 18.40 9.72 -27.23
C ARG A 177 17.15 9.80 -26.36
N VAL A 178 17.34 9.90 -25.06
CA VAL A 178 16.30 10.05 -24.05
C VAL A 178 16.37 11.45 -23.47
#